data_fc1421c1a7deaf52a4ad8c9c40901f6a
#
_entry.id   fc1421c1a7deaf52a4ad8c9c40901f6a
#
_cell.length_a   1.000
_cell.length_b   1.000
_cell.length_c   1.000
_cell.angle_alpha   90.00
_cell.angle_beta   90.00
_cell.angle_gamma   90.00
#
_symmetry.space_group_name_H-M   'P 1'
#
loop_
_entity.id
_entity.type
_entity.pdbx_description
1 polymer ?
#
loop_
_entity_poly.entity_id
_entity_poly.type
_entity_poly.pdbx_seq_one_letter_code
_entity_poly.pdbx_strand_id
1 'polypeptide(L)'
;MPTPTPKKVTEIPTIDVVLVVAATESAAYALDTASEIAVEPQVEEEEAVRLVVKGKLKAQKQKVSTITGNQITLTDNVFSPELVQMLQGGTIKYWQEAGQETEGTEDKGFGVSSYTPPTVGSGIHGSVFTLRAYSAQYDTSGQIVRYECIEYPNCQGVPVAFASEDGAFRAPEYTINSAPKSDEAPYKITYVSTLPSVS
;
A
#
# COMPACT_ATOMS: atom_id res chain seq x y z
N MET A 1 40.77 20.57 0.27
CA MET A 1 39.82 20.03 1.25
C MET A 1 40.15 18.55 1.43
N PRO A 2 40.19 18.01 2.66
CA PRO A 2 40.42 16.59 2.83
C PRO A 2 39.25 15.80 2.24
N THR A 3 39.58 14.74 1.50
CA THR A 3 38.59 13.83 0.94
C THR A 3 37.93 13.07 2.10
N PRO A 4 36.59 13.03 2.21
CA PRO A 4 35.93 12.32 3.30
C PRO A 4 36.23 10.81 3.20
N THR A 5 36.55 10.20 4.32
CA THR A 5 36.75 8.74 4.40
C THR A 5 35.39 8.05 4.24
N PRO A 6 35.24 7.11 3.28
CA PRO A 6 34.00 6.39 3.09
C PRO A 6 33.67 5.54 4.34
N LYS A 7 32.41 5.57 4.77
CA LYS A 7 31.91 4.70 5.84
C LYS A 7 31.22 3.49 5.21
N LYS A 8 31.35 2.32 5.84
CA LYS A 8 30.58 1.14 5.44
C LYS A 8 29.08 1.44 5.64
N VAL A 9 28.28 1.15 4.60
CA VAL A 9 26.82 1.23 4.72
C VAL A 9 26.28 0.08 5.57
N THR A 10 25.16 0.31 6.24
CA THR A 10 24.44 -0.75 6.94
C THR A 10 23.72 -1.61 5.90
N GLU A 11 24.06 -2.88 5.87
CA GLU A 11 23.42 -3.86 5.02
C GLU A 11 22.23 -4.47 5.77
N ILE A 12 21.04 -4.44 5.17
CA ILE A 12 19.81 -4.94 5.77
C ILE A 12 19.16 -5.88 4.76
N PRO A 13 19.48 -7.18 4.79
CA PRO A 13 18.83 -8.14 3.90
C PRO A 13 17.38 -8.34 4.34
N THR A 14 16.47 -7.92 3.48
CA THR A 14 15.03 -8.02 3.68
C THR A 14 14.46 -8.93 2.61
N ILE A 15 13.64 -9.89 2.99
CA ILE A 15 12.99 -10.86 2.10
C ILE A 15 11.52 -10.94 2.51
N ASP A 16 10.65 -11.22 1.56
CA ASP A 16 9.23 -11.54 1.68
C ASP A 16 8.37 -10.51 2.44
N VAL A 17 7.27 -10.13 1.84
CA VAL A 17 6.16 -9.48 2.53
C VAL A 17 5.44 -10.55 3.35
N VAL A 18 5.42 -10.35 4.67
CA VAL A 18 4.82 -11.31 5.61
C VAL A 18 3.45 -10.86 6.11
N LEU A 19 3.17 -9.57 6.04
CA LEU A 19 1.90 -8.99 6.47
C LEU A 19 1.71 -7.61 5.83
N VAL A 20 0.51 -7.35 5.33
CA VAL A 20 0.09 -6.01 4.93
C VAL A 20 -1.11 -5.60 5.78
N VAL A 21 -1.09 -4.38 6.31
CA VAL A 21 -2.19 -3.84 7.12
C VAL A 21 -2.70 -2.56 6.48
N ALA A 22 -3.98 -2.54 6.14
CA ALA A 22 -4.69 -1.36 5.70
C ALA A 22 -5.58 -0.86 6.84
N ALA A 23 -5.34 0.35 7.35
CA ALA A 23 -6.01 0.87 8.53
C ALA A 23 -6.60 2.27 8.29
N THR A 24 -7.87 2.44 8.67
CA THR A 24 -8.54 3.73 8.86
C THR A 24 -8.56 4.09 10.36
N GLU A 25 -9.21 5.17 10.74
CA GLU A 25 -9.45 5.51 12.17
C GLU A 25 -10.38 4.51 12.86
N SER A 26 -11.24 3.81 12.11
CA SER A 26 -12.32 2.98 12.66
C SER A 26 -12.18 1.48 12.35
N ALA A 27 -11.37 1.11 11.38
CA ALA A 27 -11.20 -0.28 10.94
C ALA A 27 -9.77 -0.55 10.50
N ALA A 28 -9.29 -1.76 10.73
CA ALA A 28 -8.00 -2.23 10.22
C ALA A 28 -8.15 -3.66 9.70
N TYR A 29 -7.63 -3.89 8.50
CA TYR A 29 -7.63 -5.21 7.86
C TYR A 29 -6.20 -5.67 7.66
N ALA A 30 -5.93 -6.88 8.08
CA ALA A 30 -4.63 -7.54 7.95
C ALA A 30 -4.70 -8.58 6.82
N LEU A 31 -3.75 -8.50 5.90
CA LEU A 31 -3.59 -9.41 4.76
C LEU A 31 -2.30 -10.18 4.98
N ASP A 32 -2.42 -11.37 5.53
CA ASP A 32 -1.32 -12.31 5.75
C ASP A 32 -1.08 -13.22 4.54
N THR A 33 -1.95 -13.14 3.53
CA THR A 33 -1.87 -13.88 2.27
C THR A 33 -1.32 -13.06 1.11
N ALA A 34 -0.96 -11.79 1.35
CA ALA A 34 -0.33 -10.93 0.37
C ALA A 34 0.97 -11.55 -0.15
N SER A 35 1.11 -11.66 -1.47
CA SER A 35 2.26 -12.30 -2.12
C SER A 35 3.26 -11.32 -2.70
N GLU A 36 2.81 -10.13 -3.09
CA GLU A 36 3.65 -9.12 -3.70
C GLU A 36 3.17 -7.71 -3.36
N ILE A 37 4.10 -6.83 -3.11
CA ILE A 37 3.87 -5.40 -3.06
C ILE A 37 4.91 -4.69 -3.94
N ALA A 38 4.46 -4.00 -4.97
CA ALA A 38 5.29 -3.17 -5.84
C ALA A 38 4.94 -1.70 -5.61
N VAL A 39 5.95 -0.84 -5.52
CA VAL A 39 5.75 0.59 -5.25
C VAL A 39 6.48 1.41 -6.30
N GLU A 40 5.74 2.27 -6.98
CA GLU A 40 6.27 3.20 -7.97
C GLU A 40 6.11 4.63 -7.45
N PRO A 41 7.21 5.35 -7.16
CA PRO A 41 7.14 6.74 -6.75
C PRO A 41 6.59 7.62 -7.87
N GLN A 42 5.62 8.47 -7.56
CA GLN A 42 5.15 9.52 -8.45
C GLN A 42 6.01 10.76 -8.25
N VAL A 43 6.57 11.27 -9.34
CA VAL A 43 7.56 12.34 -9.30
C VAL A 43 7.10 13.51 -10.17
N GLU A 44 7.10 14.69 -9.59
CA GLU A 44 7.00 15.94 -10.35
C GLU A 44 8.40 16.48 -10.66
N GLU A 45 8.63 16.81 -11.93
CA GLU A 45 9.91 17.27 -12.40
C GLU A 45 9.82 18.73 -12.83
N GLU A 46 10.62 19.59 -12.19
CA GLU A 46 10.83 20.96 -12.69
C GLU A 46 11.81 20.95 -13.86
N GLU A 47 11.51 21.71 -14.92
CA GLU A 47 12.43 21.85 -16.04
C GLU A 47 13.69 22.64 -15.67
N ALA A 48 14.80 22.22 -16.26
CA ALA A 48 16.05 22.96 -16.12
C ALA A 48 16.01 24.26 -16.95
N VAL A 49 16.21 25.40 -16.30
CA VAL A 49 16.26 26.69 -16.98
C VAL A 49 17.72 27.09 -17.21
N ARG A 50 18.08 27.40 -18.46
CA ARG A 50 19.42 27.79 -18.84
C ARG A 50 19.41 29.20 -19.48
N LEU A 51 20.25 30.09 -18.99
CA LEU A 51 20.51 31.38 -19.61
C LEU A 51 21.79 31.31 -20.42
N VAL A 52 21.63 31.36 -21.74
CA VAL A 52 22.77 31.36 -22.69
C VAL A 52 22.80 32.75 -23.39
N VAL A 53 23.91 33.47 -23.30
CA VAL A 53 24.10 34.76 -23.94
C VAL A 53 25.34 34.69 -24.85
N LYS A 54 25.16 34.98 -26.13
CA LYS A 54 26.25 34.95 -27.15
C LYS A 54 27.01 33.64 -27.13
N GLY A 55 26.26 32.49 -27.04
CA GLY A 55 26.86 31.13 -27.04
C GLY A 55 27.53 30.73 -25.72
N LYS A 56 27.49 31.55 -24.69
CA LYS A 56 28.08 31.24 -23.37
C LYS A 56 27.00 31.05 -22.32
N LEU A 57 27.06 29.93 -21.58
CA LEU A 57 26.18 29.67 -20.43
C LEU A 57 26.49 30.69 -19.33
N LYS A 58 25.49 31.46 -18.92
CA LYS A 58 25.60 32.49 -17.89
C LYS A 58 25.01 32.06 -16.55
N ALA A 59 23.92 31.30 -16.58
CA ALA A 59 23.26 30.74 -15.40
C ALA A 59 22.50 29.46 -15.77
N GLN A 60 22.36 28.61 -14.80
CA GLN A 60 21.55 27.38 -14.94
C GLN A 60 20.87 27.09 -13.62
N LYS A 61 19.53 26.90 -13.66
CA LYS A 61 18.76 26.21 -12.61
C LYS A 61 18.76 24.72 -12.97
N GLN A 62 19.21 23.87 -12.06
CA GLN A 62 19.17 22.42 -12.29
C GLN A 62 17.73 21.91 -12.20
N LYS A 63 17.47 20.80 -12.89
CA LYS A 63 16.24 20.04 -12.77
C LYS A 63 16.13 19.50 -11.34
N VAL A 64 14.99 19.70 -10.71
CA VAL A 64 14.67 19.14 -9.39
C VAL A 64 13.50 18.17 -9.55
N SER A 65 13.65 16.99 -9.00
CA SER A 65 12.59 15.99 -8.97
C SER A 65 12.05 15.87 -7.55
N THR A 66 10.76 16.05 -7.37
CA THR A 66 10.08 15.98 -6.07
C THR A 66 9.09 14.82 -6.07
N ILE A 67 9.14 13.96 -5.07
CA ILE A 67 8.17 12.87 -4.91
C ILE A 67 6.85 13.49 -4.43
N THR A 68 5.77 13.26 -5.18
CA THR A 68 4.43 13.79 -4.88
C THR A 68 3.51 12.72 -4.31
N GLY A 69 3.86 11.45 -4.46
CA GLY A 69 3.08 10.32 -3.98
C GLY A 69 3.70 8.98 -4.35
N ASN A 70 2.92 7.92 -4.16
CA ASN A 70 3.31 6.58 -4.59
C ASN A 70 2.11 5.86 -5.22
N GLN A 71 2.34 5.13 -6.28
CA GLN A 71 1.42 4.11 -6.77
C GLN A 71 1.89 2.76 -6.23
N ILE A 72 0.99 2.05 -5.58
CA ILE A 72 1.26 0.79 -4.91
C ILE A 72 0.39 -0.27 -5.58
N THR A 73 1.00 -1.33 -6.05
CA THR A 73 0.33 -2.53 -6.54
C THR A 73 0.52 -3.62 -5.52
N LEU A 74 -0.59 -4.14 -5.00
CA LEU A 74 -0.64 -5.20 -4.01
C LEU A 74 -1.32 -6.41 -4.63
N THR A 75 -0.62 -7.55 -4.70
CA THR A 75 -1.18 -8.83 -5.10
C THR A 75 -1.45 -9.67 -3.87
N ASP A 76 -2.67 -10.17 -3.74
CA ASP A 76 -3.07 -11.08 -2.68
C ASP A 76 -3.48 -12.44 -3.28
N ASN A 77 -3.23 -13.51 -2.55
CA ASN A 77 -3.64 -14.87 -2.96
C ASN A 77 -5.09 -15.18 -2.59
N VAL A 78 -5.74 -14.33 -1.82
CA VAL A 78 -7.13 -14.47 -1.36
C VAL A 78 -7.90 -13.18 -1.60
N PHE A 79 -9.11 -13.31 -2.10
CA PHE A 79 -10.00 -12.18 -2.30
C PHE A 79 -10.66 -11.77 -0.98
N SER A 80 -10.51 -10.50 -0.58
CA SER A 80 -11.13 -9.90 0.61
C SER A 80 -12.17 -8.85 0.22
N PRO A 81 -13.47 -9.12 0.39
CA PRO A 81 -14.53 -8.14 0.15
C PRO A 81 -14.41 -6.89 1.03
N GLU A 82 -13.91 -7.02 2.26
CA GLU A 82 -13.70 -5.92 3.21
C GLU A 82 -12.63 -4.96 2.69
N LEU A 83 -11.53 -5.50 2.16
CA LEU A 83 -10.52 -4.67 1.52
C LEU A 83 -11.08 -3.96 0.30
N VAL A 84 -11.86 -4.66 -0.54
CA VAL A 84 -12.52 -4.05 -1.71
C VAL A 84 -13.45 -2.92 -1.29
N GLN A 85 -14.21 -3.08 -0.21
CA GLN A 85 -15.04 -2.01 0.35
C GLN A 85 -14.19 -0.81 0.79
N MET A 86 -13.08 -1.03 1.44
CA MET A 86 -12.15 0.04 1.85
C MET A 86 -11.59 0.78 0.64
N LEU A 87 -11.22 0.06 -0.43
CA LEU A 87 -10.59 0.62 -1.62
C LEU A 87 -11.55 1.43 -2.50
N GLN A 88 -12.77 0.94 -2.72
CA GLN A 88 -13.69 1.53 -3.69
C GLN A 88 -15.06 1.94 -3.12
N GLY A 89 -15.29 1.70 -1.82
CA GLY A 89 -16.59 1.96 -1.19
C GLY A 89 -17.60 0.84 -1.44
N GLY A 90 -18.87 1.13 -1.21
CA GLY A 90 -19.96 0.17 -1.36
C GLY A 90 -20.46 -0.38 -0.03
N THR A 91 -21.22 -1.45 -0.07
CA THR A 91 -21.87 -2.05 1.09
C THR A 91 -21.59 -3.54 1.15
N ILE A 92 -21.14 -4.03 2.30
CA ILE A 92 -21.03 -5.44 2.62
C ILE A 92 -22.21 -5.85 3.49
N LYS A 93 -22.70 -7.07 3.25
CA LYS A 93 -23.59 -7.77 4.16
C LYS A 93 -22.96 -9.06 4.60
N TYR A 94 -23.27 -9.46 5.82
CA TYR A 94 -22.79 -10.67 6.47
C TYR A 94 -23.92 -11.59 6.80
N TRP A 95 -23.68 -12.89 6.83
CA TRP A 95 -24.61 -13.85 7.35
C TRP A 95 -24.78 -13.65 8.85
N GLN A 96 -26.04 -13.67 9.33
CA GLN A 96 -26.36 -13.45 10.74
C GLN A 96 -26.53 -14.74 11.52
N GLU A 97 -26.60 -15.87 10.81
CA GLU A 97 -26.84 -17.20 11.39
C GLU A 97 -26.16 -18.29 10.57
N ALA A 98 -25.94 -19.46 11.18
CA ALA A 98 -25.25 -20.60 10.57
C ALA A 98 -25.98 -21.20 9.36
N GLY A 99 -27.31 -21.03 9.25
CA GLY A 99 -28.11 -21.52 8.12
C GLY A 99 -27.99 -20.67 6.85
N GLN A 100 -27.37 -19.50 6.95
CA GLN A 100 -27.21 -18.55 5.85
C GLN A 100 -28.52 -18.08 5.23
N GLU A 101 -29.55 -17.90 6.06
CA GLU A 101 -30.91 -17.49 5.64
C GLU A 101 -31.13 -15.99 5.85
N THR A 102 -30.45 -15.38 6.81
CA THR A 102 -30.63 -13.97 7.19
C THR A 102 -29.35 -13.18 6.96
N GLU A 103 -29.47 -12.02 6.30
CA GLU A 103 -28.37 -11.09 6.05
C GLU A 103 -28.47 -9.84 6.93
N GLY A 104 -27.32 -9.30 7.32
CA GLY A 104 -27.21 -8.04 8.07
C GLY A 104 -25.91 -7.31 7.79
N THR A 105 -25.74 -6.14 8.39
CA THR A 105 -24.55 -5.30 8.22
C THR A 105 -23.47 -5.52 9.27
N GLU A 106 -23.80 -6.24 10.34
CA GLU A 106 -22.88 -6.56 11.44
C GLU A 106 -22.22 -7.92 11.17
N ASP A 107 -20.90 -8.00 11.26
CA ASP A 107 -20.20 -9.28 11.18
C ASP A 107 -20.43 -10.08 12.46
N LYS A 108 -21.07 -11.21 12.32
CA LYS A 108 -21.35 -12.19 13.40
C LYS A 108 -20.41 -13.39 13.34
N GLY A 109 -19.40 -13.38 12.48
CA GLY A 109 -18.47 -14.49 12.30
C GLY A 109 -18.98 -15.60 11.37
N PHE A 110 -20.10 -15.39 10.67
CA PHE A 110 -20.65 -16.37 9.70
C PHE A 110 -20.20 -16.08 8.26
N GLY A 111 -19.36 -15.06 8.06
CA GLY A 111 -18.78 -14.66 6.78
C GLY A 111 -19.65 -13.72 5.97
N VAL A 112 -19.06 -13.23 4.87
CA VAL A 112 -19.71 -12.30 3.95
C VAL A 112 -20.78 -12.98 3.13
N SER A 113 -21.98 -12.39 3.07
CA SER A 113 -23.08 -12.84 2.22
C SER A 113 -23.05 -12.16 0.85
N SER A 114 -22.82 -10.85 0.82
CA SER A 114 -22.81 -10.07 -0.41
C SER A 114 -21.97 -8.80 -0.29
N TYR A 115 -21.43 -8.36 -1.44
CA TYR A 115 -20.83 -7.06 -1.60
C TYR A 115 -21.49 -6.36 -2.79
N THR A 116 -21.92 -5.12 -2.57
CA THR A 116 -22.50 -4.27 -3.61
C THR A 116 -21.66 -3.01 -3.77
N PRO A 117 -21.04 -2.79 -4.96
CA PRO A 117 -20.26 -1.57 -5.20
C PRO A 117 -21.14 -0.33 -5.20
N PRO A 118 -20.56 0.89 -5.12
CA PRO A 118 -21.29 2.13 -5.26
C PRO A 118 -22.04 2.19 -6.58
N THR A 119 -23.22 2.82 -6.60
CA THR A 119 -23.98 3.05 -7.82
C THR A 119 -23.23 3.99 -8.76
N VAL A 120 -23.33 3.73 -10.05
CA VAL A 120 -22.69 4.58 -11.08
C VAL A 120 -23.15 6.04 -10.93
N GLY A 121 -22.20 6.95 -10.88
CA GLY A 121 -22.45 8.38 -10.70
C GLY A 121 -22.76 8.85 -9.27
N SER A 122 -22.70 7.97 -8.27
CA SER A 122 -22.99 8.34 -6.88
C SER A 122 -21.94 9.26 -6.25
N GLY A 123 -20.72 9.33 -6.81
CA GLY A 123 -19.59 10.05 -6.21
C GLY A 123 -19.06 9.43 -4.91
N ILE A 124 -19.53 8.22 -4.55
CA ILE A 124 -19.03 7.47 -3.39
C ILE A 124 -17.70 6.84 -3.78
N HIS A 125 -16.71 7.05 -2.94
CA HIS A 125 -15.36 6.53 -3.08
C HIS A 125 -14.99 5.66 -1.87
N GLY A 126 -13.91 4.92 -1.98
CA GLY A 126 -13.31 4.21 -0.86
C GLY A 126 -12.85 5.15 0.26
N SER A 127 -12.50 4.57 1.38
CA SER A 127 -11.97 5.31 2.52
C SER A 127 -10.53 5.74 2.27
N VAL A 128 -10.11 6.84 2.90
CA VAL A 128 -8.68 7.16 3.03
C VAL A 128 -8.12 6.35 4.19
N PHE A 129 -6.98 5.70 3.98
CA PHE A 129 -6.38 4.80 4.96
C PHE A 129 -4.85 4.92 4.96
N THR A 130 -4.20 4.34 5.95
CA THR A 130 -2.76 4.14 6.01
C THR A 130 -2.45 2.70 5.66
N LEU A 131 -1.51 2.48 4.73
CA LEU A 131 -1.03 1.16 4.38
C LEU A 131 0.32 0.90 5.06
N ARG A 132 0.46 -0.26 5.70
CA ARG A 132 1.72 -0.73 6.30
C ARG A 132 2.09 -2.08 5.73
N ALA A 133 3.26 -2.17 5.14
CA ALA A 133 3.82 -3.42 4.64
C ALA A 133 4.96 -3.88 5.56
N TYR A 134 4.88 -5.11 6.01
CA TYR A 134 5.88 -5.72 6.89
C TYR A 134 6.64 -6.79 6.13
N SER A 135 7.97 -6.69 6.15
CA SER A 135 8.87 -7.65 5.51
C SER A 135 9.87 -8.21 6.52
N ALA A 136 10.13 -9.51 6.48
CA ALA A 136 11.03 -10.16 7.42
C ALA A 136 12.50 -9.93 7.05
N GLN A 137 13.33 -9.70 8.08
CA GLN A 137 14.78 -9.65 7.97
C GLN A 137 15.40 -10.86 8.65
N TYR A 138 16.30 -11.53 7.93
CA TYR A 138 16.94 -12.75 8.37
C TYR A 138 18.43 -12.54 8.68
N ASP A 139 18.95 -13.30 9.61
CA ASP A 139 20.37 -13.43 9.84
C ASP A 139 21.01 -14.54 8.96
N THR A 140 22.32 -14.72 9.11
CA THR A 140 23.07 -15.75 8.37
C THR A 140 22.72 -17.18 8.76
N SER A 141 22.00 -17.39 9.86
CA SER A 141 21.51 -18.69 10.33
C SER A 141 20.06 -18.99 9.89
N GLY A 142 19.42 -18.04 9.17
CA GLY A 142 18.05 -18.19 8.68
C GLY A 142 16.99 -17.86 9.76
N GLN A 143 17.38 -17.19 10.83
CA GLN A 143 16.45 -16.75 11.88
C GLN A 143 15.96 -15.33 11.60
N ILE A 144 14.67 -15.08 11.85
CA ILE A 144 14.11 -13.72 11.75
C ILE A 144 14.66 -12.88 12.90
N VAL A 145 15.34 -11.79 12.58
CA VAL A 145 15.91 -10.84 13.54
C VAL A 145 14.91 -9.76 13.91
N ARG A 146 14.19 -9.26 12.92
CA ARG A 146 13.21 -8.18 13.05
C ARG A 146 12.40 -8.05 11.76
N TYR A 147 11.44 -7.14 11.76
CA TYR A 147 10.64 -6.82 10.59
C TYR A 147 10.88 -5.38 10.18
N GLU A 148 10.98 -5.14 8.87
CA GLU A 148 10.88 -3.82 8.28
C GLU A 148 9.40 -3.50 8.07
N CYS A 149 8.99 -2.32 8.51
CA CYS A 149 7.65 -1.80 8.28
C CYS A 149 7.76 -0.53 7.43
N ILE A 150 7.17 -0.54 6.25
CA ILE A 150 7.03 0.65 5.40
C ILE A 150 5.60 1.13 5.50
N GLU A 151 5.43 2.36 5.98
CA GLU A 151 4.13 3.01 6.15
C GLU A 151 3.91 4.04 5.05
N TYR A 152 2.78 3.95 4.35
CA TYR A 152 2.32 4.88 3.32
C TYR A 152 1.08 5.62 3.81
N PRO A 153 1.14 6.95 3.99
CA PRO A 153 0.00 7.73 4.46
C PRO A 153 -0.97 8.08 3.33
N ASN A 154 -2.19 8.47 3.70
CA ASN A 154 -3.23 8.98 2.80
C ASN A 154 -3.43 8.13 1.54
N CYS A 155 -3.54 6.83 1.72
CA CYS A 155 -3.81 5.89 0.65
C CYS A 155 -5.28 5.93 0.24
N GLN A 156 -5.52 5.85 -1.07
CA GLN A 156 -6.85 5.64 -1.67
C GLN A 156 -6.76 4.54 -2.71
N GLY A 157 -7.75 3.65 -2.70
CA GLY A 157 -7.85 2.59 -3.68
C GLY A 157 -8.39 3.06 -5.03
N VAL A 158 -8.04 2.32 -6.06
CA VAL A 158 -8.65 2.39 -7.38
C VAL A 158 -9.70 1.27 -7.47
N PRO A 159 -10.80 1.45 -8.26
CA PRO A 159 -11.77 0.37 -8.46
C PRO A 159 -11.11 -0.92 -8.90
N VAL A 160 -11.48 -2.03 -8.22
CA VAL A 160 -10.82 -3.33 -8.38
C VAL A 160 -11.29 -4.02 -9.66
N ALA A 161 -10.33 -4.47 -10.46
CA ALA A 161 -10.59 -5.32 -11.62
C ALA A 161 -10.67 -6.79 -11.18
N PHE A 162 -11.62 -7.52 -11.76
CA PHE A 162 -11.80 -8.95 -11.48
C PHE A 162 -11.42 -9.78 -12.69
N ALA A 163 -10.57 -10.77 -12.48
CA ALA A 163 -10.25 -11.80 -13.44
C ALA A 163 -10.51 -13.19 -12.84
N SER A 164 -10.93 -14.12 -13.64
CA SER A 164 -11.08 -15.53 -13.27
C SER A 164 -10.63 -16.39 -14.43
N GLU A 165 -9.84 -17.39 -14.14
CA GLU A 165 -9.32 -18.35 -15.10
C GLU A 165 -9.68 -19.76 -14.66
N ASP A 166 -9.98 -20.64 -15.63
CA ASP A 166 -10.31 -22.03 -15.33
C ASP A 166 -9.11 -22.78 -14.78
N GLY A 167 -9.30 -23.50 -13.67
CA GLY A 167 -8.25 -24.26 -13.01
C GLY A 167 -7.27 -23.44 -12.15
N ALA A 168 -7.48 -22.13 -11.97
CA ALA A 168 -6.66 -21.28 -11.10
C ALA A 168 -7.46 -20.63 -9.98
N PHE A 169 -6.84 -20.46 -8.81
CA PHE A 169 -7.39 -19.62 -7.77
C PHE A 169 -7.28 -18.14 -8.18
N ARG A 170 -8.28 -17.35 -7.79
CA ARG A 170 -8.24 -15.91 -8.02
C ARG A 170 -7.17 -15.27 -7.13
N ALA A 171 -6.19 -14.62 -7.73
CA ALA A 171 -5.22 -13.76 -7.08
C ALA A 171 -5.52 -12.30 -7.48
N PRO A 172 -6.28 -11.54 -6.68
CA PRO A 172 -6.62 -10.16 -7.00
C PRO A 172 -5.40 -9.27 -6.90
N GLU A 173 -5.35 -8.30 -7.82
CA GLU A 173 -4.39 -7.21 -7.80
C GLU A 173 -5.12 -5.92 -7.42
N TYR A 174 -4.61 -5.24 -6.41
CA TYR A 174 -5.16 -3.99 -5.91
C TYR A 174 -4.22 -2.84 -6.21
N THR A 175 -4.73 -1.81 -6.88
CA THR A 175 -3.99 -0.56 -7.11
C THR A 175 -4.38 0.46 -6.05
N ILE A 176 -3.39 1.03 -5.39
CA ILE A 176 -3.54 1.98 -4.30
C ILE A 176 -2.66 3.20 -4.59
N ASN A 177 -3.20 4.39 -4.48
CA ASN A 177 -2.44 5.63 -4.61
C ASN A 177 -2.25 6.25 -3.23
N SER A 178 -1.01 6.52 -2.85
CA SER A 178 -0.66 7.28 -1.66
C SER A 178 -0.35 8.72 -2.05
N ALA A 179 -1.10 9.68 -1.49
CA ALA A 179 -0.92 11.11 -1.72
C ALA A 179 -0.68 11.80 -0.37
N PRO A 180 0.58 11.89 0.10
CA PRO A 180 0.91 12.54 1.37
C PRO A 180 0.46 14.01 1.35
N LYS A 181 0.09 14.54 2.52
CA LYS A 181 -0.25 15.95 2.67
C LYS A 181 0.99 16.81 2.53
N SER A 182 0.80 18.13 2.34
CA SER A 182 1.90 19.09 2.41
C SER A 182 2.67 18.92 3.73
N ASP A 183 4.00 18.91 3.65
CA ASP A 183 4.93 18.70 4.76
C ASP A 183 4.91 17.28 5.38
N GLU A 184 4.24 16.33 4.77
CA GLU A 184 4.24 14.93 5.16
C GLU A 184 5.22 14.11 4.29
N ALA A 185 5.93 13.18 4.90
CA ALA A 185 6.83 12.30 4.15
C ALA A 185 6.02 11.34 3.25
N PRO A 186 6.49 11.04 2.02
CA PRO A 186 5.78 10.15 1.11
C PRO A 186 5.70 8.70 1.61
N TYR A 187 6.59 8.31 2.49
CA TYR A 187 6.57 7.05 3.24
C TYR A 187 7.49 7.14 4.46
N LYS A 188 7.34 6.21 5.39
CA LYS A 188 8.21 6.06 6.56
C LYS A 188 8.65 4.61 6.71
N ILE A 189 9.95 4.40 6.91
CA ILE A 189 10.50 3.07 7.19
C ILE A 189 10.83 2.98 8.68
N THR A 190 10.34 1.92 9.33
CA THR A 190 10.63 1.60 10.73
C THR A 190 10.98 0.13 10.87
N TYR A 191 11.68 -0.23 11.95
CA TYR A 191 12.05 -1.61 12.24
C TYR A 191 11.43 -2.02 13.57
N VAL A 192 10.70 -3.11 13.56
CA VAL A 192 9.98 -3.62 14.73
C VAL A 192 10.42 -5.04 15.05
N SER A 193 10.39 -5.42 16.32
CA SER A 193 10.78 -6.76 16.76
C SER A 193 9.67 -7.79 16.62
N THR A 194 8.42 -7.34 16.58
CA THR A 194 7.22 -8.19 16.48
C THR A 194 6.23 -7.62 15.50
N LEU A 195 5.49 -8.49 14.82
CA LEU A 195 4.34 -8.08 14.01
C LEU A 195 3.18 -7.62 14.91
N PRO A 196 2.28 -6.75 14.39
CA PRO A 196 1.03 -6.45 15.05
C PRO A 196 0.21 -7.74 15.21
N SER A 197 -0.56 -7.83 16.31
CA SER A 197 -1.47 -8.97 16.50
C SER A 197 -2.64 -8.87 15.51
N VAL A 198 -2.91 -9.97 14.84
CA VAL A 198 -4.10 -10.15 14.00
C VAL A 198 -5.11 -10.96 14.82
N SER A 199 -6.32 -10.44 14.96
CA SER A 199 -7.41 -11.07 15.72
C SER A 199 -8.50 -11.59 14.79
#